data_3ce87de3cfc7b3c4ce40d32cd9720432
#
_entry.id   3ce87de3cfc7b3c4ce40d32cd9720432
#
_cell.length_a   1.000
_cell.length_b   1.000
_cell.length_c   1.000
_cell.angle_alpha   90.00
_cell.angle_beta   90.00
_cell.angle_gamma   90.00
#
_symmetry.space_group_name_H-M   'P 1'
#
loop_
_entity.id
_entity.type
_entity.pdbx_description
1 polymer ?
#
loop_
_entity_poly.entity_id
_entity_poly.type
_entity_poly.pdbx_seq_one_letter_code
_entity_poly.pdbx_strand_id
1 'polypeptide(L)'
;METAIVFLGLLLFSVTLWDHFRLRRAVLEQRRAARNVRLVPAKRLPSITVIRPVRGLDVEADKNLAAALDNEYPGEVETIFVFDDDLDPALAAVRKAVAAHVAAGRRGTAMIMVAGQPPPTMTGKLHAMIAGLGQATGKLIAFGDSDTRPHPQSLRVLVEKLLTTERAGAAFVPVVATEAPLTAGDAGVALMLNGLYGPAVAATVRDSGDMPFIMGQLMVFRRETLKTLRDLQSVRGELVDDMRIGMDVVAAGQRNVVSEDDLPIVMRGLGLAEFVRMFRRWLIFSRSGLPTWSFKLPVWLRGLEFWLGFLVAALALLSGQYAAAIPAAATVAAVSASMIRLHRALGGAHIGWRHAWVPAAILFLGPVVLFSAILKPEVTWRGRTYQLDARSKLQGPQPAHAHRH
;
A
#
# COMPACT_ATOMS: atom_id res chain seq x y z
N MET A 1 -32.93 28.99 -9.43
CA MET A 1 -31.48 28.72 -9.31
C MET A 1 -31.13 28.34 -7.87
N GLU A 2 -31.52 29.11 -6.86
CA GLU A 2 -31.20 28.83 -5.45
C GLU A 2 -31.69 27.46 -4.98
N THR A 3 -32.96 27.10 -5.23
CA THR A 3 -33.52 25.79 -4.88
C THR A 3 -32.73 24.64 -5.47
N ALA A 4 -32.24 24.77 -6.73
CA ALA A 4 -31.42 23.75 -7.37
C ALA A 4 -30.05 23.61 -6.72
N ILE A 5 -29.42 24.73 -6.31
CA ILE A 5 -28.14 24.74 -5.61
C ILE A 5 -28.27 24.06 -4.23
N VAL A 6 -29.32 24.44 -3.46
CA VAL A 6 -29.61 23.81 -2.17
C VAL A 6 -29.83 22.32 -2.31
N PHE A 7 -30.66 21.91 -3.27
CA PHE A 7 -30.93 20.49 -3.52
C PHE A 7 -29.65 19.70 -3.88
N LEU A 8 -28.83 20.24 -4.77
CA LEU A 8 -27.56 19.63 -5.14
C LEU A 8 -26.60 19.51 -3.94
N GLY A 9 -26.51 20.57 -3.13
CA GLY A 9 -25.69 20.55 -1.91
C GLY A 9 -26.17 19.50 -0.90
N LEU A 10 -27.47 19.39 -0.68
CA LEU A 10 -28.05 18.35 0.19
C LEU A 10 -27.85 16.96 -0.34
N LEU A 11 -27.97 16.76 -1.64
CA LEU A 11 -27.70 15.48 -2.30
C LEU A 11 -26.23 15.07 -2.09
N LEU A 12 -25.29 15.95 -2.38
CA LEU A 12 -23.86 15.69 -2.18
C LEU A 12 -23.55 15.37 -0.72
N PHE A 13 -24.11 16.13 0.22
CA PHE A 13 -23.92 15.88 1.65
C PHE A 13 -24.46 14.51 2.06
N SER A 14 -25.63 14.11 1.56
CA SER A 14 -26.23 12.81 1.83
C SER A 14 -25.39 11.66 1.26
N VAL A 15 -24.87 11.81 0.03
CA VAL A 15 -23.96 10.84 -0.58
C VAL A 15 -22.67 10.70 0.23
N THR A 16 -22.10 11.82 0.67
CA THR A 16 -20.91 11.83 1.54
C THR A 16 -21.14 11.08 2.85
N LEU A 17 -22.28 11.29 3.50
CA LEU A 17 -22.61 10.56 4.73
C LEU A 17 -22.80 9.06 4.46
N TRP A 18 -23.54 8.72 3.42
CA TRP A 18 -23.74 7.32 3.02
C TRP A 18 -22.41 6.62 2.75
N ASP A 19 -21.51 7.23 1.96
CA ASP A 19 -20.21 6.65 1.65
C ASP A 19 -19.33 6.55 2.91
N HIS A 20 -19.35 7.57 3.78
CA HIS A 20 -18.65 7.49 5.06
C HIS A 20 -19.12 6.30 5.90
N PHE A 21 -20.41 6.10 6.06
CA PHE A 21 -20.94 5.00 6.85
C PHE A 21 -20.67 3.65 6.21
N ARG A 22 -20.75 3.56 4.89
CA ARG A 22 -20.40 2.35 4.12
C ARG A 22 -18.94 1.93 4.34
N LEU A 23 -18.00 2.86 4.18
CA LEU A 23 -16.57 2.61 4.39
C LEU A 23 -16.24 2.31 5.85
N ARG A 24 -16.81 3.10 6.77
CA ARG A 24 -16.61 2.88 8.21
C ARG A 24 -17.11 1.51 8.66
N ARG A 25 -18.26 1.10 8.15
CA ARG A 25 -18.81 -0.23 8.43
C ARG A 25 -17.84 -1.32 7.96
N ALA A 26 -17.34 -1.24 6.73
CA ALA A 26 -16.38 -2.20 6.19
C ALA A 26 -15.10 -2.30 7.04
N VAL A 27 -14.52 -1.16 7.44
CA VAL A 27 -13.36 -1.10 8.33
C VAL A 27 -13.64 -1.75 9.68
N LEU A 28 -14.79 -1.48 10.29
CA LEU A 28 -15.15 -2.05 11.60
C LEU A 28 -15.42 -3.56 11.51
N GLU A 29 -16.01 -4.04 10.43
CA GLU A 29 -16.21 -5.48 10.19
C GLU A 29 -14.86 -6.20 10.03
N GLN A 30 -13.92 -5.65 9.24
CA GLN A 30 -12.57 -6.17 9.10
C GLN A 30 -11.86 -6.24 10.46
N ARG A 31 -11.90 -5.16 11.25
CA ARG A 31 -11.26 -5.15 12.59
C ARG A 31 -11.92 -6.08 13.60
N ARG A 32 -13.21 -6.33 13.48
CA ARG A 32 -13.89 -7.37 14.31
C ARG A 32 -13.45 -8.76 13.90
N ALA A 33 -13.31 -9.01 12.60
CA ALA A 33 -12.80 -10.28 12.09
C ALA A 33 -11.38 -10.56 12.61
N ALA A 34 -10.50 -9.54 12.62
CA ALA A 34 -9.15 -9.64 13.16
C ALA A 34 -9.10 -10.13 14.62
N ARG A 35 -10.05 -9.68 15.45
CA ARG A 35 -10.13 -10.08 16.86
C ARG A 35 -10.61 -11.53 17.06
N ASN A 36 -11.23 -12.13 16.05
CA ASN A 36 -11.85 -13.45 16.11
C ASN A 36 -11.08 -14.50 15.29
N VAL A 37 -9.86 -14.20 14.86
CA VAL A 37 -9.03 -15.15 14.11
C VAL A 37 -8.77 -16.39 14.97
N ARG A 38 -9.23 -17.55 14.47
CA ARG A 38 -8.95 -18.84 15.08
C ARG A 38 -7.67 -19.39 14.50
N LEU A 39 -6.63 -19.48 15.30
CA LEU A 39 -5.34 -19.96 14.88
C LEU A 39 -5.33 -21.48 14.69
N VAL A 40 -4.78 -21.95 13.57
CA VAL A 40 -4.61 -23.39 13.27
C VAL A 40 -3.58 -24.00 14.23
N PRO A 41 -3.71 -25.29 14.64
CA PRO A 41 -2.71 -25.94 15.48
C PRO A 41 -1.30 -25.87 14.88
N ALA A 42 -0.33 -25.44 15.69
CA ALA A 42 1.05 -25.13 15.30
C ALA A 42 1.74 -26.25 14.50
N LYS A 43 1.45 -27.52 14.82
CA LYS A 43 2.06 -28.71 14.18
C LYS A 43 1.75 -28.86 12.68
N ARG A 44 0.85 -28.05 12.11
CA ARG A 44 0.40 -28.16 10.70
C ARG A 44 0.88 -27.02 9.80
N LEU A 45 1.66 -26.09 10.32
CA LEU A 45 2.15 -24.97 9.51
C LEU A 45 3.42 -25.37 8.74
N PRO A 46 3.44 -25.15 7.40
CA PRO A 46 4.56 -25.53 6.56
C PRO A 46 5.76 -24.57 6.77
N SER A 47 6.95 -24.96 6.30
CA SER A 47 8.10 -24.07 6.25
C SER A 47 7.87 -22.88 5.34
N ILE A 48 8.46 -21.72 5.69
CA ILE A 48 8.31 -20.46 4.94
C ILE A 48 9.64 -19.77 4.76
N THR A 49 9.88 -19.25 3.55
CA THR A 49 10.98 -18.32 3.30
C THR A 49 10.43 -16.91 3.16
N VAL A 50 10.97 -15.96 3.94
CA VAL A 50 10.66 -14.53 3.87
C VAL A 50 11.76 -13.81 3.12
N ILE A 51 11.48 -13.32 1.92
CA ILE A 51 12.42 -12.57 1.09
C ILE A 51 12.17 -11.08 1.32
N ARG A 52 13.22 -10.36 1.68
CA ARG A 52 13.16 -8.92 1.97
C ARG A 52 14.14 -8.15 1.09
N PRO A 53 13.67 -7.54 0.00
CA PRO A 53 14.44 -6.56 -0.74
C PRO A 53 14.81 -5.38 0.16
N VAL A 54 16.08 -5.02 0.21
CA VAL A 54 16.58 -3.89 1.01
C VAL A 54 17.36 -2.95 0.11
N ARG A 55 17.03 -1.66 0.16
CA ARG A 55 17.76 -0.61 -0.55
C ARG A 55 17.70 0.71 0.20
N GLY A 56 18.85 1.18 0.65
CA GLY A 56 18.98 2.38 1.45
C GLY A 56 18.49 2.21 2.87
N LEU A 57 18.79 3.18 3.71
CA LEU A 57 18.44 3.17 5.13
C LEU A 57 17.07 3.82 5.34
N ASP A 58 16.09 3.01 5.69
CA ASP A 58 14.75 3.49 6.03
C ASP A 58 14.73 4.16 7.42
N VAL A 59 13.70 4.95 7.69
CA VAL A 59 13.46 5.52 9.02
C VAL A 59 13.28 4.40 10.03
N GLU A 60 14.00 4.47 11.14
CA GLU A 60 14.03 3.43 12.18
C GLU A 60 14.36 2.02 11.65
N ALA A 61 15.24 1.92 10.65
CA ALA A 61 15.62 0.67 10.01
C ALA A 61 16.01 -0.43 11.02
N ASP A 62 16.76 -0.10 12.07
CA ASP A 62 17.16 -1.06 13.12
C ASP A 62 15.93 -1.77 13.72
N LYS A 63 14.85 -1.02 14.01
CA LYS A 63 13.62 -1.58 14.60
C LYS A 63 12.81 -2.37 13.57
N ASN A 64 12.72 -1.89 12.32
CA ASN A 64 12.00 -2.57 11.24
C ASN A 64 12.65 -3.91 10.90
N LEU A 65 14.00 -3.93 10.80
CA LEU A 65 14.78 -5.12 10.51
C LEU A 65 14.74 -6.12 11.67
N ALA A 66 14.79 -5.65 12.92
CA ALA A 66 14.62 -6.51 14.09
C ALA A 66 13.22 -7.14 14.12
N ALA A 67 12.16 -6.36 13.89
CA ALA A 67 10.78 -6.86 13.82
C ALA A 67 10.58 -7.88 12.69
N ALA A 68 11.32 -7.76 11.59
CA ALA A 68 11.29 -8.71 10.50
C ALA A 68 11.78 -10.11 10.90
N LEU A 69 12.67 -10.20 11.88
CA LEU A 69 13.22 -11.44 12.41
C LEU A 69 12.50 -11.93 13.67
N ASP A 70 11.76 -11.04 14.33
CA ASP A 70 11.01 -11.33 15.55
C ASP A 70 9.60 -11.85 15.19
N ASN A 71 9.49 -13.14 14.91
CA ASN A 71 8.24 -13.77 14.55
C ASN A 71 7.91 -14.96 15.46
N GLU A 72 6.62 -15.14 15.75
CA GLU A 72 6.06 -16.27 16.52
C GLU A 72 5.51 -17.35 15.57
N TYR A 73 6.05 -17.47 14.36
CA TYR A 73 5.66 -18.50 13.43
C TYR A 73 6.11 -19.87 13.94
N PRO A 74 5.19 -20.84 14.10
CA PRO A 74 5.53 -22.13 14.74
C PRO A 74 6.26 -23.11 13.82
N GLY A 75 6.23 -22.87 12.49
CA GLY A 75 6.98 -23.64 11.50
C GLY A 75 8.43 -23.17 11.35
N GLU A 76 9.17 -23.78 10.45
CA GLU A 76 10.51 -23.34 10.09
C GLU A 76 10.44 -22.04 9.27
N VAL A 77 11.26 -21.06 9.66
CA VAL A 77 11.36 -19.75 8.98
C VAL A 77 12.78 -19.54 8.49
N GLU A 78 12.91 -19.23 7.22
CA GLU A 78 14.13 -18.73 6.58
C GLU A 78 13.90 -17.29 6.18
N THR A 79 14.77 -16.35 6.54
CA THR A 79 14.69 -14.96 6.11
C THR A 79 15.89 -14.61 5.23
N ILE A 80 15.63 -14.10 4.02
CA ILE A 80 16.66 -13.71 3.05
C ILE A 80 16.58 -12.20 2.84
N PHE A 81 17.57 -11.45 3.31
CA PHE A 81 17.75 -10.04 2.99
C PHE A 81 18.52 -9.91 1.69
N VAL A 82 17.93 -9.24 0.70
CA VAL A 82 18.51 -9.14 -0.64
C VAL A 82 18.85 -7.70 -0.96
N PHE A 83 20.11 -7.45 -1.30
CA PHE A 83 20.67 -6.15 -1.66
C PHE A 83 21.03 -6.10 -3.13
N ASP A 84 21.06 -4.88 -3.71
CA ASP A 84 21.55 -4.66 -5.08
C ASP A 84 23.10 -4.65 -5.15
N ASP A 85 23.74 -4.20 -4.07
CA ASP A 85 25.21 -4.14 -3.95
C ASP A 85 25.67 -4.21 -2.50
N ASP A 86 26.95 -4.42 -2.27
CA ASP A 86 27.58 -4.55 -0.95
C ASP A 86 27.94 -3.21 -0.29
N LEU A 87 27.70 -2.10 -0.97
CA LEU A 87 27.92 -0.73 -0.47
C LEU A 87 26.65 -0.10 0.09
N ASP A 88 25.53 -0.83 0.10
CA ASP A 88 24.25 -0.30 0.61
C ASP A 88 24.36 0.09 2.09
N PRO A 89 23.96 1.32 2.47
CA PRO A 89 24.08 1.82 3.84
C PRO A 89 23.27 1.01 4.87
N ALA A 90 22.23 0.28 4.43
CA ALA A 90 21.43 -0.57 5.32
C ALA A 90 22.13 -1.91 5.65
N LEU A 91 23.20 -2.29 4.93
CA LEU A 91 23.85 -3.58 5.12
C LEU A 91 24.40 -3.75 6.56
N ALA A 92 24.94 -2.69 7.14
CA ALA A 92 25.42 -2.72 8.52
C ALA A 92 24.28 -2.96 9.52
N ALA A 93 23.11 -2.33 9.31
CA ALA A 93 21.94 -2.51 10.16
C ALA A 93 21.38 -3.95 10.05
N VAL A 94 21.34 -4.51 8.84
CA VAL A 94 20.92 -5.91 8.63
C VAL A 94 21.88 -6.89 9.29
N ARG A 95 23.19 -6.71 9.13
CA ARG A 95 24.20 -7.55 9.80
C ARG A 95 24.04 -7.52 11.32
N LYS A 96 23.83 -6.35 11.89
CA LYS A 96 23.57 -6.16 13.33
C LYS A 96 22.29 -6.89 13.77
N ALA A 97 21.20 -6.75 13.03
CA ALA A 97 19.93 -7.42 13.34
C ALA A 97 20.05 -8.95 13.27
N VAL A 98 20.72 -9.49 12.26
CA VAL A 98 20.98 -10.92 12.10
C VAL A 98 21.87 -11.44 13.23
N ALA A 99 22.96 -10.75 13.55
CA ALA A 99 23.83 -11.12 14.67
C ALA A 99 23.09 -11.14 16.02
N ALA A 100 22.24 -10.14 16.27
CA ALA A 100 21.42 -10.09 17.48
C ALA A 100 20.39 -11.23 17.54
N HIS A 101 19.77 -11.56 16.41
CA HIS A 101 18.84 -12.70 16.28
C HIS A 101 19.53 -14.04 16.63
N VAL A 102 20.71 -14.29 16.08
CA VAL A 102 21.51 -15.49 16.35
C VAL A 102 21.97 -15.54 17.80
N ALA A 103 22.52 -14.44 18.32
CA ALA A 103 22.99 -14.37 19.71
C ALA A 103 21.86 -14.59 20.74
N ALA A 104 20.63 -14.17 20.41
CA ALA A 104 19.46 -14.41 21.25
C ALA A 104 18.90 -15.84 21.16
N GLY A 105 19.49 -16.72 20.35
CA GLY A 105 19.00 -18.09 20.14
C GLY A 105 17.59 -18.17 19.59
N ARG A 106 17.14 -17.15 18.84
CA ARG A 106 15.78 -17.09 18.28
C ARG A 106 15.60 -18.11 17.18
N ARG A 107 14.38 -18.58 17.01
CA ARG A 107 14.03 -19.55 15.95
C ARG A 107 14.16 -18.94 14.55
N GLY A 108 14.48 -19.78 13.58
CA GLY A 108 14.61 -19.41 12.18
C GLY A 108 16.05 -19.08 11.80
N THR A 109 16.31 -19.12 10.50
CA THR A 109 17.60 -18.77 9.89
C THR A 109 17.48 -17.43 9.18
N ALA A 110 18.58 -16.69 9.16
CA ALA A 110 18.64 -15.43 8.42
C ALA A 110 19.92 -15.38 7.59
N MET A 111 19.79 -15.02 6.31
CA MET A 111 20.94 -14.85 5.42
C MET A 111 20.88 -13.50 4.68
N ILE A 112 22.02 -13.05 4.25
CA ILE A 112 22.21 -11.83 3.47
C ILE A 112 22.78 -12.25 2.10
N MET A 113 22.17 -11.75 1.03
CA MET A 113 22.69 -11.93 -0.32
C MET A 113 22.76 -10.63 -1.10
N VAL A 114 23.69 -10.56 -2.03
CA VAL A 114 23.82 -9.48 -3.01
C VAL A 114 23.40 -10.04 -4.36
N ALA A 115 22.35 -9.46 -4.95
CA ALA A 115 21.79 -9.92 -6.21
C ALA A 115 22.42 -9.22 -7.45
N GLY A 116 23.18 -8.17 -7.23
CA GLY A 116 23.66 -7.29 -8.30
C GLY A 116 22.62 -6.25 -8.76
N GLN A 117 23.04 -5.38 -9.66
CA GLN A 117 22.17 -4.31 -10.17
C GLN A 117 21.06 -4.88 -11.07
N PRO A 118 19.82 -4.38 -10.95
CA PRO A 118 18.71 -4.85 -11.77
C PRO A 118 18.91 -4.47 -13.24
N PRO A 119 18.42 -5.29 -14.17
CA PRO A 119 18.32 -4.90 -15.57
C PRO A 119 17.47 -3.63 -15.76
N PRO A 120 17.71 -2.81 -16.82
CA PRO A 120 16.97 -1.57 -17.06
C PRO A 120 15.45 -1.73 -17.19
N THR A 121 14.99 -2.93 -17.57
CA THR A 121 13.57 -3.27 -17.75
C THR A 121 12.95 -3.92 -16.51
N MET A 122 13.56 -3.78 -15.34
CA MET A 122 13.07 -4.38 -14.11
C MET A 122 13.27 -3.44 -12.93
N THR A 123 12.31 -3.40 -12.00
CA THR A 123 12.48 -2.69 -10.73
C THR A 123 13.51 -3.40 -9.85
N GLY A 124 14.25 -2.64 -9.03
CA GLY A 124 15.18 -3.24 -8.06
C GLY A 124 14.48 -4.20 -7.10
N LYS A 125 13.24 -3.86 -6.68
CA LYS A 125 12.43 -4.72 -5.82
C LYS A 125 12.15 -6.08 -6.49
N LEU A 126 11.64 -6.08 -7.71
CA LEU A 126 11.32 -7.31 -8.43
C LEU A 126 12.58 -8.15 -8.69
N HIS A 127 13.71 -7.52 -9.05
CA HIS A 127 14.99 -8.19 -9.25
C HIS A 127 15.42 -8.92 -7.98
N ALA A 128 15.40 -8.25 -6.84
CA ALA A 128 15.74 -8.83 -5.54
C ALA A 128 14.77 -9.96 -5.13
N MET A 129 13.46 -9.80 -5.41
CA MET A 129 12.48 -10.86 -5.15
C MET A 129 12.77 -12.12 -5.97
N ILE A 130 13.08 -11.99 -7.26
CA ILE A 130 13.43 -13.13 -8.13
C ILE A 130 14.73 -13.79 -7.68
N ALA A 131 15.75 -13.00 -7.35
CA ALA A 131 17.03 -13.52 -6.88
C ALA A 131 16.88 -14.30 -5.56
N GLY A 132 16.17 -13.72 -4.59
CA GLY A 132 15.87 -14.39 -3.32
C GLY A 132 15.02 -15.65 -3.49
N LEU A 133 14.05 -15.64 -4.41
CA LEU A 133 13.21 -16.80 -4.72
C LEU A 133 14.05 -17.98 -5.22
N GLY A 134 15.11 -17.72 -5.97
CA GLY A 134 16.05 -18.76 -6.44
C GLY A 134 16.82 -19.46 -5.33
N GLN A 135 16.96 -18.84 -4.15
CA GLN A 135 17.63 -19.40 -2.98
C GLN A 135 16.65 -19.96 -1.93
N ALA A 136 15.36 -19.61 -2.06
CA ALA A 136 14.36 -19.94 -1.07
C ALA A 136 14.08 -21.45 -0.96
N THR A 137 14.02 -21.98 0.27
CA THR A 137 13.81 -23.41 0.54
C THR A 137 12.40 -23.73 1.07
N GLY A 138 11.68 -22.71 1.61
CA GLY A 138 10.37 -22.87 2.22
C GLY A 138 9.29 -23.39 1.26
N LYS A 139 8.30 -24.09 1.80
CA LYS A 139 7.09 -24.52 1.07
C LYS A 139 6.17 -23.33 0.74
N LEU A 140 6.21 -22.32 1.58
CA LEU A 140 5.57 -21.02 1.33
C LEU A 140 6.65 -19.97 1.10
N ILE A 141 6.30 -18.95 0.33
CA ILE A 141 7.19 -17.81 0.05
C ILE A 141 6.48 -16.54 0.48
N ALA A 142 7.14 -15.77 1.32
CA ALA A 142 6.73 -14.43 1.70
C ALA A 142 7.66 -13.39 1.07
N PHE A 143 7.09 -12.25 0.67
CA PHE A 143 7.85 -11.04 0.31
C PHE A 143 7.45 -9.93 1.27
N GLY A 144 8.42 -9.17 1.78
CA GLY A 144 8.18 -8.09 2.71
C GLY A 144 9.07 -6.88 2.47
N ASP A 145 8.51 -5.66 2.51
CA ASP A 145 9.26 -4.43 2.33
C ASP A 145 10.08 -4.08 3.59
N SER A 146 11.23 -3.42 3.41
CA SER A 146 12.17 -3.08 4.50
C SER A 146 11.66 -1.98 5.44
N ASP A 147 10.72 -1.15 5.00
CA ASP A 147 10.11 -0.04 5.74
C ASP A 147 8.86 -0.44 6.56
N THR A 148 8.56 -1.73 6.62
CA THR A 148 7.44 -2.28 7.38
C THR A 148 7.88 -2.87 8.72
N ARG A 149 6.97 -2.80 9.71
CA ARG A 149 7.19 -3.36 11.05
C ARG A 149 6.11 -4.39 11.38
N PRO A 150 6.25 -5.63 10.91
CA PRO A 150 5.27 -6.68 11.21
C PRO A 150 5.22 -6.98 12.72
N HIS A 151 4.04 -7.29 13.22
CA HIS A 151 3.88 -7.84 14.56
C HIS A 151 4.41 -9.28 14.61
N PRO A 152 4.83 -9.78 15.78
CA PRO A 152 5.36 -11.16 15.88
C PRO A 152 4.43 -12.23 15.34
N GLN A 153 3.12 -12.02 15.36
CA GLN A 153 2.12 -12.97 14.86
C GLN A 153 1.70 -12.73 13.40
N SER A 154 2.09 -11.61 12.78
CA SER A 154 1.62 -11.24 11.43
C SER A 154 1.85 -12.34 10.40
N LEU A 155 3.05 -12.95 10.41
CA LEU A 155 3.37 -14.04 9.48
C LEU A 155 2.46 -15.26 9.67
N ARG A 156 2.18 -15.61 10.93
CA ARG A 156 1.30 -16.71 11.28
C ARG A 156 -0.14 -16.46 10.82
N VAL A 157 -0.70 -15.31 11.16
CA VAL A 157 -2.07 -14.92 10.78
C VAL A 157 -2.22 -14.93 9.25
N LEU A 158 -1.23 -14.38 8.55
CA LEU A 158 -1.23 -14.31 7.09
C LEU A 158 -1.19 -15.70 6.43
N VAL A 159 -0.32 -16.60 6.94
CA VAL A 159 -0.23 -17.98 6.46
C VAL A 159 -1.51 -18.75 6.76
N GLU A 160 -2.08 -18.60 7.94
CA GLU A 160 -3.33 -19.27 8.29
C GLU A 160 -4.47 -18.82 7.37
N LYS A 161 -4.56 -17.53 7.06
CA LYS A 161 -5.52 -17.01 6.08
C LYS A 161 -5.35 -17.65 4.71
N LEU A 162 -4.11 -17.76 4.23
CA LEU A 162 -3.79 -18.43 2.96
C LEU A 162 -4.20 -19.90 2.96
N LEU A 163 -3.98 -20.61 4.07
CA LEU A 163 -4.22 -22.06 4.15
C LEU A 163 -5.68 -22.43 4.36
N THR A 164 -6.43 -21.58 5.06
CA THR A 164 -7.84 -21.85 5.42
C THR A 164 -8.83 -21.34 4.38
N THR A 165 -8.40 -20.48 3.46
CA THR A 165 -9.27 -19.96 2.39
C THR A 165 -9.17 -20.86 1.16
N GLU A 166 -10.32 -21.29 0.67
CA GLU A 166 -10.41 -22.12 -0.53
C GLU A 166 -9.85 -21.39 -1.77
N ARG A 167 -9.05 -22.09 -2.56
CA ARG A 167 -8.38 -21.58 -3.76
C ARG A 167 -7.49 -20.34 -3.54
N ALA A 168 -7.12 -20.02 -2.30
CA ALA A 168 -6.20 -18.94 -2.05
C ALA A 168 -4.81 -19.27 -2.60
N GLY A 169 -4.33 -18.49 -3.55
CA GLY A 169 -2.99 -18.57 -4.13
C GLY A 169 -2.02 -17.60 -3.44
N ALA A 170 -2.56 -16.46 -3.01
CA ALA A 170 -1.83 -15.41 -2.33
C ALA A 170 -2.64 -14.83 -1.16
N ALA A 171 -1.93 -14.40 -0.12
CA ALA A 171 -2.47 -13.60 0.98
C ALA A 171 -1.59 -12.39 1.23
N PHE A 172 -2.15 -11.25 1.61
CA PHE A 172 -1.39 -10.05 1.92
C PHE A 172 -2.02 -9.26 3.07
N VAL A 173 -1.21 -8.38 3.68
CA VAL A 173 -1.62 -7.51 4.78
C VAL A 173 -1.69 -6.07 4.28
N PRO A 174 -2.81 -5.36 4.49
CA PRO A 174 -2.88 -3.93 4.22
C PRO A 174 -1.98 -3.13 5.17
N VAL A 175 -1.26 -2.15 4.62
CA VAL A 175 -0.45 -1.26 5.45
C VAL A 175 -1.28 -0.21 6.14
N VAL A 176 -0.88 0.13 7.36
CA VAL A 176 -1.49 1.19 8.17
C VAL A 176 -0.42 2.12 8.74
N ALA A 177 -0.74 3.41 8.82
CA ALA A 177 0.07 4.40 9.52
C ALA A 177 -0.50 4.58 10.94
N THR A 178 0.21 4.06 11.93
CA THR A 178 -0.25 4.04 13.34
C THR A 178 0.34 5.15 14.17
N GLU A 179 1.50 5.71 13.78
CA GLU A 179 2.21 6.72 14.55
C GLU A 179 1.60 8.12 14.40
N ALA A 180 1.78 8.96 15.44
CA ALA A 180 1.38 10.36 15.39
C ALA A 180 2.25 11.14 14.39
N PRO A 181 1.64 11.90 13.44
CA PRO A 181 2.39 12.66 12.46
C PRO A 181 3.16 13.80 13.13
N LEU A 182 4.43 13.95 12.79
CA LEU A 182 5.27 15.06 13.21
C LEU A 182 5.18 16.25 12.25
N THR A 183 4.91 15.98 10.99
CA THR A 183 4.88 16.94 9.89
C THR A 183 3.56 16.85 9.12
N ALA A 184 3.30 17.86 8.27
CA ALA A 184 2.19 17.80 7.32
C ALA A 184 2.37 16.68 6.27
N GLY A 185 3.62 16.35 5.91
CA GLY A 185 3.92 15.22 5.02
C GLY A 185 3.56 13.88 5.66
N ASP A 186 3.92 13.66 6.92
CA ASP A 186 3.53 12.46 7.66
C ASP A 186 2.01 12.34 7.76
N ALA A 187 1.32 13.45 8.10
CA ALA A 187 -0.15 13.49 8.13
C ALA A 187 -0.75 13.16 6.76
N GLY A 188 -0.12 13.65 5.69
CA GLY A 188 -0.51 13.35 4.31
C GLY A 188 -0.47 11.86 4.01
N VAL A 189 0.63 11.19 4.34
CA VAL A 189 0.79 9.74 4.14
C VAL A 189 -0.21 8.97 4.99
N ALA A 190 -0.32 9.31 6.28
CA ALA A 190 -1.25 8.63 7.19
C ALA A 190 -2.71 8.73 6.71
N LEU A 191 -3.13 9.90 6.25
CA LEU A 191 -4.49 10.12 5.72
C LEU A 191 -4.70 9.45 4.36
N MET A 192 -3.70 9.43 3.50
CA MET A 192 -3.74 8.71 2.23
C MET A 192 -3.94 7.21 2.46
N LEU A 193 -3.13 6.60 3.33
CA LEU A 193 -3.22 5.16 3.63
C LEU A 193 -4.51 4.82 4.38
N ASN A 194 -4.75 5.47 5.51
CA ASN A 194 -5.83 5.07 6.42
C ASN A 194 -7.16 5.79 6.13
N GLY A 195 -7.15 6.91 5.41
CA GLY A 195 -8.35 7.69 5.09
C GLY A 195 -8.91 7.43 3.70
N LEU A 196 -8.10 6.91 2.77
CA LEU A 196 -8.50 6.62 1.39
C LEU A 196 -8.31 5.14 1.03
N TYR A 197 -7.07 4.64 0.98
CA TYR A 197 -6.77 3.30 0.44
C TYR A 197 -7.22 2.16 1.35
N GLY A 198 -6.91 2.19 2.64
CA GLY A 198 -7.32 1.14 3.58
C GLY A 198 -8.84 0.94 3.65
N PRO A 199 -9.66 2.01 3.78
CA PRO A 199 -11.11 1.87 3.71
C PRO A 199 -11.62 1.34 2.37
N ALA A 200 -10.99 1.68 1.25
CA ALA A 200 -11.34 1.14 -0.06
C ALA A 200 -11.04 -0.37 -0.16
N VAL A 201 -9.91 -0.83 0.39
CA VAL A 201 -9.59 -2.26 0.50
C VAL A 201 -10.65 -2.97 1.35
N ALA A 202 -10.96 -2.45 2.54
CA ALA A 202 -11.96 -3.04 3.43
C ALA A 202 -13.34 -3.14 2.76
N ALA A 203 -13.76 -2.09 2.03
CA ALA A 203 -15.01 -2.10 1.30
C ALA A 203 -15.02 -3.12 0.16
N THR A 204 -13.93 -3.21 -0.61
CA THR A 204 -13.80 -4.18 -1.70
C THR A 204 -13.87 -5.61 -1.18
N VAL A 205 -13.15 -5.92 -0.09
CA VAL A 205 -13.18 -7.25 0.53
C VAL A 205 -14.58 -7.60 1.06
N ARG A 206 -15.26 -6.65 1.70
CA ARG A 206 -16.62 -6.87 2.17
C ARG A 206 -17.59 -7.15 1.01
N ASP A 207 -17.47 -6.41 -0.09
CA ASP A 207 -18.42 -6.45 -1.19
C ASP A 207 -18.15 -7.63 -2.16
N SER A 208 -16.89 -8.08 -2.31
CA SER A 208 -16.47 -9.15 -3.25
C SER A 208 -15.81 -10.36 -2.59
N GLY A 209 -15.47 -10.31 -1.33
CA GLY A 209 -14.78 -11.38 -0.60
C GLY A 209 -13.27 -11.47 -0.86
N ASP A 210 -12.78 -10.88 -1.96
CA ASP A 210 -11.41 -10.96 -2.43
C ASP A 210 -10.89 -9.62 -2.96
N MET A 211 -9.58 -9.56 -3.18
CA MET A 211 -8.95 -8.47 -3.90
C MET A 211 -8.51 -8.91 -5.30
N PRO A 212 -8.80 -8.10 -6.34
CA PRO A 212 -8.36 -8.40 -7.70
C PRO A 212 -6.85 -8.19 -7.92
N PHE A 213 -6.16 -7.63 -6.97
CA PHE A 213 -4.71 -7.36 -6.96
C PHE A 213 -4.16 -7.50 -5.54
N ILE A 214 -2.85 -7.37 -5.38
CA ILE A 214 -2.13 -7.44 -4.09
C ILE A 214 -1.53 -6.07 -3.77
N MET A 215 -1.41 -5.75 -2.49
CA MET A 215 -0.55 -4.68 -1.96
C MET A 215 0.73 -5.32 -1.41
N GLY A 216 1.87 -4.94 -1.99
CA GLY A 216 3.10 -5.72 -1.93
C GLY A 216 4.00 -5.51 -0.72
N GLN A 217 3.49 -4.91 0.38
CA GLN A 217 4.33 -4.60 1.54
C GLN A 217 4.61 -5.82 2.43
N LEU A 218 3.65 -6.73 2.54
CA LEU A 218 3.86 -8.08 3.08
C LEU A 218 2.85 -9.02 2.45
N MET A 219 3.34 -9.99 1.68
CA MET A 219 2.51 -10.94 0.96
C MET A 219 3.10 -12.35 1.04
N VAL A 220 2.24 -13.37 1.08
CA VAL A 220 2.62 -14.78 1.14
C VAL A 220 1.95 -15.54 0.01
N PHE A 221 2.69 -16.45 -0.59
CA PHE A 221 2.25 -17.29 -1.70
C PHE A 221 2.48 -18.77 -1.40
N ARG A 222 1.65 -19.62 -1.98
CA ARG A 222 2.02 -21.02 -2.17
C ARG A 222 3.13 -21.07 -3.23
N ARG A 223 4.11 -21.93 -3.02
CA ARG A 223 5.22 -22.10 -4.01
C ARG A 223 4.66 -22.55 -5.38
N GLU A 224 3.63 -23.37 -5.38
CA GLU A 224 2.94 -23.80 -6.59
C GLU A 224 2.32 -22.62 -7.36
N THR A 225 1.75 -21.66 -6.64
CA THR A 225 1.24 -20.43 -7.27
C THR A 225 2.35 -19.66 -7.97
N LEU A 226 3.51 -19.46 -7.33
CA LEU A 226 4.63 -18.76 -7.95
C LEU A 226 5.16 -19.51 -9.19
N LYS A 227 5.16 -20.84 -9.18
CA LYS A 227 5.52 -21.64 -10.37
C LYS A 227 4.56 -21.39 -11.53
N THR A 228 3.24 -21.28 -11.28
CA THR A 228 2.29 -20.94 -12.35
C THR A 228 2.54 -19.53 -12.91
N LEU A 229 3.07 -18.62 -12.11
CA LEU A 229 3.51 -17.29 -12.49
C LEU A 229 4.95 -17.25 -13.05
N ARG A 230 5.53 -18.41 -13.37
CA ARG A 230 6.89 -18.55 -13.90
C ARG A 230 7.94 -17.91 -12.99
N ASP A 231 7.80 -18.11 -11.68
CA ASP A 231 8.68 -17.54 -10.63
C ASP A 231 8.88 -16.03 -10.80
N LEU A 232 7.77 -15.32 -10.98
CA LEU A 232 7.69 -13.87 -11.19
C LEU A 232 8.28 -13.34 -12.51
N GLN A 233 8.69 -14.20 -13.44
CA GLN A 233 9.19 -13.75 -14.74
C GLN A 233 8.07 -13.13 -15.60
N SER A 234 6.80 -13.46 -15.35
CA SER A 234 5.65 -12.91 -16.05
C SER A 234 5.44 -11.41 -15.80
N VAL A 235 5.96 -10.89 -14.68
CA VAL A 235 5.78 -9.48 -14.28
C VAL A 235 6.98 -8.58 -14.61
N ARG A 236 7.94 -9.09 -15.38
CA ARG A 236 9.03 -8.25 -15.91
C ARG A 236 8.48 -7.11 -16.75
N GLY A 237 9.08 -5.94 -16.62
CA GLY A 237 8.62 -4.74 -17.32
C GLY A 237 7.47 -4.01 -16.66
N GLU A 238 6.87 -4.54 -15.60
CA GLU A 238 5.85 -3.84 -14.83
C GLU A 238 6.50 -2.93 -13.78
N LEU A 239 5.98 -1.70 -13.64
CA LEU A 239 6.39 -0.82 -12.54
C LEU A 239 5.76 -1.25 -11.22
N VAL A 240 4.52 -1.73 -11.28
CA VAL A 240 3.69 -2.12 -10.13
C VAL A 240 3.59 -3.63 -10.13
N ASP A 241 4.67 -4.25 -9.67
CA ASP A 241 4.86 -5.70 -9.66
C ASP A 241 3.78 -6.42 -8.85
N ASP A 242 3.48 -5.96 -7.66
CA ASP A 242 2.51 -6.56 -6.73
C ASP A 242 1.07 -6.58 -7.30
N MET A 243 0.64 -5.47 -7.90
CA MET A 243 -0.68 -5.42 -8.54
C MET A 243 -0.76 -6.43 -9.70
N ARG A 244 0.29 -6.49 -10.52
CA ARG A 244 0.33 -7.41 -11.65
C ARG A 244 0.39 -8.87 -11.19
N ILE A 245 1.21 -9.18 -10.18
CA ILE A 245 1.25 -10.52 -9.56
C ILE A 245 -0.14 -10.93 -9.09
N GLY A 246 -0.85 -10.04 -8.38
CA GLY A 246 -2.20 -10.31 -7.91
C GLY A 246 -3.21 -10.57 -9.04
N MET A 247 -3.12 -9.81 -10.12
CA MET A 247 -3.96 -10.03 -11.31
C MET A 247 -3.65 -11.37 -11.97
N ASP A 248 -2.38 -11.76 -12.07
CA ASP A 248 -1.96 -13.03 -12.65
C ASP A 248 -2.42 -14.23 -11.77
N VAL A 249 -2.43 -14.07 -10.43
CA VAL A 249 -3.02 -15.06 -9.49
C VAL A 249 -4.49 -15.28 -9.79
N VAL A 250 -5.26 -14.20 -9.96
CA VAL A 250 -6.69 -14.27 -10.30
C VAL A 250 -6.89 -14.90 -11.68
N ALA A 251 -6.08 -14.52 -12.68
CA ALA A 251 -6.14 -15.10 -14.02
C ALA A 251 -5.83 -16.62 -14.04
N ALA A 252 -5.04 -17.09 -13.08
CA ALA A 252 -4.77 -18.52 -12.84
C ALA A 252 -5.92 -19.25 -12.10
N GLY A 253 -7.08 -18.60 -11.87
CA GLY A 253 -8.24 -19.18 -11.19
C GLY A 253 -8.09 -19.27 -9.66
N GLN A 254 -7.09 -18.60 -9.10
CA GLN A 254 -6.84 -18.54 -7.66
C GLN A 254 -7.32 -17.21 -7.07
N ARG A 255 -7.28 -17.08 -5.73
CA ARG A 255 -7.78 -15.91 -5.01
C ARG A 255 -6.64 -15.17 -4.30
N ASN A 256 -6.72 -13.83 -4.28
CA ASN A 256 -5.92 -12.99 -3.40
C ASN A 256 -6.74 -12.69 -2.16
N VAL A 257 -6.30 -13.13 -1.01
CA VAL A 257 -7.02 -12.94 0.25
C VAL A 257 -6.32 -11.89 1.11
N VAL A 258 -7.12 -11.05 1.74
CA VAL A 258 -6.65 -10.00 2.64
C VAL A 258 -6.63 -10.53 4.05
N SER A 259 -5.49 -10.41 4.73
CA SER A 259 -5.40 -10.68 6.16
C SER A 259 -6.16 -9.62 6.95
N GLU A 260 -6.74 -10.02 8.05
CA GLU A 260 -7.40 -9.11 9.00
C GLU A 260 -6.39 -8.35 9.87
N ASP A 261 -5.11 -8.77 9.88
CA ASP A 261 -4.05 -8.12 10.64
C ASP A 261 -3.67 -6.75 10.03
N ASP A 262 -3.03 -5.92 10.82
CA ASP A 262 -2.52 -4.60 10.41
C ASP A 262 -0.99 -4.69 10.24
N LEU A 263 -0.44 -4.10 9.18
CA LEU A 263 1.00 -3.97 8.97
C LEU A 263 1.42 -2.52 9.16
N PRO A 264 2.03 -2.15 10.30
CA PRO A 264 2.54 -0.81 10.48
C PRO A 264 3.64 -0.47 9.48
N ILE A 265 3.49 0.67 8.80
CA ILE A 265 4.55 1.30 8.01
C ILE A 265 5.08 2.51 8.77
N VAL A 266 6.40 2.62 8.84
CA VAL A 266 7.06 3.71 9.57
C VAL A 266 7.47 4.80 8.60
N MET A 267 6.78 5.94 8.71
CA MET A 267 7.10 7.14 7.93
C MET A 267 7.13 8.34 8.87
N ARG A 268 8.27 8.97 9.02
CA ARG A 268 8.49 10.03 9.99
C ARG A 268 9.39 11.13 9.43
N GLY A 269 8.99 12.38 9.65
CA GLY A 269 9.78 13.54 9.26
C GLY A 269 9.70 13.89 7.79
N LEU A 270 8.71 13.36 7.05
CA LEU A 270 8.53 13.63 5.63
C LEU A 270 8.15 15.09 5.40
N GLY A 271 8.90 15.76 4.52
CA GLY A 271 8.50 17.07 4.02
C GLY A 271 7.25 17.01 3.13
N LEU A 272 6.55 18.13 3.00
CA LEU A 272 5.37 18.21 2.13
C LEU A 272 5.68 17.86 0.67
N ALA A 273 6.84 18.29 0.16
CA ALA A 273 7.28 17.95 -1.20
C ALA A 273 7.53 16.44 -1.39
N GLU A 274 8.03 15.76 -0.37
CA GLU A 274 8.24 14.30 -0.39
C GLU A 274 6.90 13.56 -0.39
N PHE A 275 5.95 14.03 0.42
CA PHE A 275 4.59 13.51 0.39
C PHE A 275 3.96 13.68 -1.00
N VAL A 276 4.05 14.86 -1.62
CA VAL A 276 3.49 15.11 -2.97
C VAL A 276 4.13 14.19 -4.01
N ARG A 277 5.46 13.97 -3.96
CA ARG A 277 6.14 13.00 -4.83
C ARG A 277 5.64 11.57 -4.62
N MET A 278 5.45 11.16 -3.37
CA MET A 278 4.90 9.85 -3.03
C MET A 278 3.45 9.71 -3.51
N PHE A 279 2.61 10.71 -3.24
CA PHE A 279 1.22 10.74 -3.69
C PHE A 279 1.11 10.65 -5.21
N ARG A 280 1.94 11.42 -5.95
CA ARG A 280 2.05 11.32 -7.40
C ARG A 280 2.41 9.90 -7.86
N ARG A 281 3.37 9.26 -7.21
CA ARG A 281 3.75 7.88 -7.52
C ARG A 281 2.58 6.91 -7.33
N TRP A 282 1.83 7.02 -6.25
CA TRP A 282 0.66 6.18 -5.98
C TRP A 282 -0.47 6.41 -6.99
N LEU A 283 -0.65 7.66 -7.46
CA LEU A 283 -1.61 7.95 -8.53
C LEU A 283 -1.18 7.34 -9.88
N ILE A 284 0.13 7.29 -10.17
CA ILE A 284 0.65 6.56 -11.34
C ILE A 284 0.35 5.07 -11.18
N PHE A 285 0.57 4.49 -10.02
CA PHE A 285 0.25 3.08 -9.75
C PHE A 285 -1.24 2.78 -9.96
N SER A 286 -2.11 3.62 -9.44
CA SER A 286 -3.56 3.45 -9.61
C SER A 286 -4.02 3.63 -11.07
N ARG A 287 -3.29 4.39 -11.88
CA ARG A 287 -3.54 4.50 -13.33
C ARG A 287 -3.23 3.19 -14.05
N SER A 288 -2.12 2.54 -13.71
CA SER A 288 -1.57 1.41 -14.46
C SER A 288 -2.19 0.06 -14.16
N GLY A 289 -2.77 -0.12 -13.00
CA GLY A 289 -3.05 -1.48 -12.55
C GLY A 289 -4.40 -1.74 -11.88
N LEU A 290 -5.20 -0.73 -11.56
CA LEU A 290 -6.46 -0.97 -10.87
C LEU A 290 -7.51 -1.56 -11.83
N PRO A 291 -7.74 -2.89 -11.79
CA PRO A 291 -8.55 -3.56 -12.79
C PRO A 291 -10.05 -3.36 -12.56
N THR A 292 -10.49 -2.92 -11.38
CA THR A 292 -11.90 -2.90 -11.01
C THR A 292 -12.39 -1.55 -10.51
N TRP A 293 -13.60 -1.20 -10.93
CA TRP A 293 -14.34 -0.05 -10.42
C TRP A 293 -14.63 -0.14 -8.93
N SER A 294 -14.78 -1.35 -8.37
CA SER A 294 -15.05 -1.55 -6.94
C SER A 294 -13.98 -0.95 -6.02
N PHE A 295 -12.70 -0.99 -6.44
CA PHE A 295 -11.62 -0.33 -5.71
C PHE A 295 -11.47 1.15 -6.11
N LYS A 296 -11.57 1.47 -7.40
CA LYS A 296 -11.43 2.85 -7.89
C LYS A 296 -12.51 3.77 -7.34
N LEU A 297 -13.75 3.30 -7.34
CA LEU A 297 -14.91 4.11 -6.97
C LEU A 297 -14.79 4.73 -5.56
N PRO A 298 -14.45 4.00 -4.48
CA PRO A 298 -14.32 4.58 -3.15
C PRO A 298 -13.24 5.68 -3.05
N VAL A 299 -12.16 5.56 -3.82
CA VAL A 299 -11.08 6.55 -3.83
C VAL A 299 -11.48 7.79 -4.63
N TRP A 300 -12.03 7.59 -5.84
CA TRP A 300 -12.43 8.69 -6.72
C TRP A 300 -13.65 9.45 -6.22
N LEU A 301 -14.60 8.75 -5.59
CA LEU A 301 -15.82 9.35 -5.06
C LEU A 301 -15.51 10.43 -4.04
N ARG A 302 -14.53 10.22 -3.17
CA ARG A 302 -14.07 11.21 -2.19
C ARG A 302 -13.57 12.51 -2.83
N GLY A 303 -12.75 12.38 -3.86
CA GLY A 303 -12.27 13.53 -4.63
C GLY A 303 -13.42 14.26 -5.34
N LEU A 304 -14.33 13.51 -5.95
CA LEU A 304 -15.49 14.07 -6.65
C LEU A 304 -16.45 14.77 -5.70
N GLU A 305 -16.82 14.17 -4.58
CA GLU A 305 -17.66 14.78 -3.53
C GLU A 305 -17.06 16.10 -3.04
N PHE A 306 -15.75 16.12 -2.77
CA PHE A 306 -15.05 17.30 -2.33
C PHE A 306 -15.12 18.42 -3.39
N TRP A 307 -14.76 18.12 -4.63
CA TRP A 307 -14.71 19.11 -5.71
C TRP A 307 -16.10 19.64 -6.09
N LEU A 308 -17.10 18.77 -6.20
CA LEU A 308 -18.48 19.21 -6.47
C LEU A 308 -19.02 20.06 -5.32
N GLY A 309 -18.79 19.64 -4.07
CA GLY A 309 -19.16 20.44 -2.90
C GLY A 309 -18.49 21.82 -2.91
N PHE A 310 -17.18 21.85 -3.20
CA PHE A 310 -16.42 23.10 -3.30
C PHE A 310 -16.95 24.02 -4.43
N LEU A 311 -17.18 23.49 -5.62
CA LEU A 311 -17.66 24.26 -6.77
C LEU A 311 -19.09 24.79 -6.54
N VAL A 312 -19.98 23.96 -5.99
CA VAL A 312 -21.36 24.37 -5.67
C VAL A 312 -21.37 25.46 -4.60
N ALA A 313 -20.53 25.31 -3.55
CA ALA A 313 -20.41 26.34 -2.52
C ALA A 313 -19.85 27.65 -3.08
N ALA A 314 -18.81 27.58 -3.90
CA ALA A 314 -18.22 28.76 -4.55
C ALA A 314 -19.22 29.46 -5.48
N LEU A 315 -19.97 28.71 -6.30
CA LEU A 315 -21.00 29.25 -7.18
C LEU A 315 -22.12 29.96 -6.38
N ALA A 316 -22.59 29.35 -5.29
CA ALA A 316 -23.59 29.93 -4.42
C ALA A 316 -23.11 31.24 -3.79
N LEU A 317 -21.86 31.28 -3.29
CA LEU A 317 -21.28 32.49 -2.70
C LEU A 317 -21.10 33.60 -3.73
N LEU A 318 -20.61 33.30 -4.93
CA LEU A 318 -20.44 34.27 -6.02
C LEU A 318 -21.76 34.80 -6.53
N SER A 319 -22.83 34.01 -6.40
CA SER A 319 -24.21 34.42 -6.76
C SER A 319 -24.97 35.16 -5.62
N GLY A 320 -24.32 35.44 -4.49
CA GLY A 320 -24.93 36.07 -3.32
C GLY A 320 -25.91 35.16 -2.55
N GLN A 321 -25.91 33.85 -2.83
CA GLN A 321 -26.86 32.89 -2.23
C GLN A 321 -26.22 32.21 -1.01
N TYR A 322 -25.91 32.96 0.03
CA TYR A 322 -25.13 32.50 1.18
C TYR A 322 -25.76 31.31 1.91
N ALA A 323 -27.09 31.30 2.07
CA ALA A 323 -27.78 30.17 2.72
C ALA A 323 -27.70 28.88 1.89
N ALA A 324 -27.75 29.00 0.56
CA ALA A 324 -27.61 27.85 -0.35
C ALA A 324 -26.18 27.25 -0.40
N ALA A 325 -25.18 28.04 -0.01
CA ALA A 325 -23.78 27.53 0.09
C ALA A 325 -23.58 26.58 1.28
N ILE A 326 -24.41 26.64 2.32
CA ILE A 326 -24.24 25.90 3.57
C ILE A 326 -24.17 24.37 3.35
N PRO A 327 -25.11 23.70 2.65
CA PRO A 327 -25.07 22.26 2.46
C PRO A 327 -23.83 21.81 1.67
N ALA A 328 -23.42 22.59 0.67
CA ALA A 328 -22.23 22.27 -0.14
C ALA A 328 -20.94 22.47 0.66
N ALA A 329 -20.83 23.54 1.46
CA ALA A 329 -19.70 23.72 2.38
C ALA A 329 -19.66 22.62 3.45
N ALA A 330 -20.82 22.18 3.95
CA ALA A 330 -20.92 21.04 4.87
C ALA A 330 -20.41 19.75 4.21
N THR A 331 -20.63 19.55 2.90
CA THR A 331 -20.05 18.41 2.15
C THR A 331 -18.53 18.45 2.20
N VAL A 332 -17.89 19.57 1.87
CA VAL A 332 -16.44 19.76 1.89
C VAL A 332 -15.87 19.44 3.29
N ALA A 333 -16.51 19.95 4.32
CA ALA A 333 -16.12 19.69 5.71
C ALA A 333 -16.32 18.22 6.08
N ALA A 334 -17.43 17.59 5.68
CA ALA A 334 -17.76 16.21 5.99
C ALA A 334 -16.81 15.22 5.32
N VAL A 335 -16.44 15.43 4.04
CA VAL A 335 -15.45 14.59 3.34
C VAL A 335 -14.11 14.65 4.04
N SER A 336 -13.63 15.85 4.39
CA SER A 336 -12.38 16.05 5.10
C SER A 336 -12.38 15.38 6.49
N ALA A 337 -13.46 15.60 7.26
CA ALA A 337 -13.64 14.97 8.56
C ALA A 337 -13.77 13.46 8.47
N SER A 338 -14.37 12.94 7.40
CA SER A 338 -14.49 11.51 7.13
C SER A 338 -13.13 10.85 6.99
N MET A 339 -12.17 11.46 6.27
CA MET A 339 -10.81 10.93 6.15
C MET A 339 -10.14 10.76 7.53
N ILE A 340 -10.27 11.77 8.41
CA ILE A 340 -9.73 11.71 9.78
C ILE A 340 -10.42 10.61 10.60
N ARG A 341 -11.74 10.48 10.49
CA ARG A 341 -12.51 9.46 11.22
C ARG A 341 -12.18 8.03 10.75
N LEU A 342 -12.01 7.84 9.44
CA LEU A 342 -11.60 6.55 8.87
C LEU A 342 -10.16 6.20 9.26
N HIS A 343 -9.24 7.17 9.22
CA HIS A 343 -7.90 7.02 9.74
C HIS A 343 -7.88 6.53 11.20
N ARG A 344 -8.69 7.15 12.06
CA ARG A 344 -8.84 6.72 13.46
C ARG A 344 -9.46 5.32 13.57
N ALA A 345 -10.44 4.99 12.75
CA ALA A 345 -11.08 3.68 12.73
C ALA A 345 -10.11 2.57 12.36
N LEU A 346 -9.11 2.83 11.51
CA LEU A 346 -8.01 1.91 11.17
C LEU A 346 -6.86 1.89 12.20
N GLY A 347 -7.01 2.54 13.35
CA GLY A 347 -5.99 2.53 14.40
C GLY A 347 -4.93 3.63 14.28
N GLY A 348 -5.12 4.57 13.36
CA GLY A 348 -4.22 5.72 13.22
C GLY A 348 -4.21 6.62 14.45
N ALA A 349 -3.06 7.21 14.76
CA ALA A 349 -2.91 8.15 15.86
C ALA A 349 -3.68 9.46 15.64
N HIS A 350 -3.79 10.28 16.68
CA HIS A 350 -4.51 11.55 16.59
C HIS A 350 -3.84 12.51 15.59
N ILE A 351 -4.64 13.02 14.63
CA ILE A 351 -4.24 14.13 13.77
C ILE A 351 -4.48 15.43 14.54
N GLY A 352 -3.42 16.07 15.00
CA GLY A 352 -3.49 17.33 15.73
C GLY A 352 -4.10 18.46 14.88
N TRP A 353 -4.62 19.49 15.54
CA TRP A 353 -5.27 20.63 14.88
C TRP A 353 -4.37 21.33 13.84
N ARG A 354 -3.05 21.33 14.06
CA ARG A 354 -2.04 21.87 13.12
C ARG A 354 -2.06 21.18 11.75
N HIS A 355 -2.55 19.95 11.68
CA HIS A 355 -2.62 19.15 10.46
C HIS A 355 -4.08 18.90 10.00
N ALA A 356 -5.07 19.51 10.65
CA ALA A 356 -6.50 19.33 10.32
C ALA A 356 -6.88 19.82 8.91
N TRP A 357 -6.08 20.67 8.29
CA TRP A 357 -6.23 21.14 6.92
C TRP A 357 -5.74 20.15 5.86
N VAL A 358 -4.90 19.18 6.24
CA VAL A 358 -4.23 18.25 5.30
C VAL A 358 -5.23 17.41 4.49
N PRO A 359 -6.33 16.87 5.04
CA PRO A 359 -7.35 16.17 4.24
C PRO A 359 -7.89 17.02 3.09
N ALA A 360 -8.25 18.27 3.38
CA ALA A 360 -8.75 19.19 2.37
C ALA A 360 -7.70 19.46 1.28
N ALA A 361 -6.43 19.64 1.66
CA ALA A 361 -5.33 19.84 0.72
C ALA A 361 -5.11 18.62 -0.18
N ILE A 362 -5.15 17.39 0.36
CA ILE A 362 -5.03 16.16 -0.44
C ILE A 362 -6.15 16.08 -1.48
N LEU A 363 -7.39 16.31 -1.06
CA LEU A 363 -8.56 16.22 -1.93
C LEU A 363 -8.57 17.35 -2.98
N PHE A 364 -8.17 18.56 -2.60
CA PHE A 364 -8.09 19.70 -3.50
C PHE A 364 -6.98 19.54 -4.55
N LEU A 365 -5.78 19.12 -4.13
CA LEU A 365 -4.62 18.96 -5.01
C LEU A 365 -4.63 17.66 -5.81
N GLY A 366 -5.43 16.67 -5.39
CA GLY A 366 -5.49 15.35 -6.02
C GLY A 366 -5.61 15.37 -7.55
N PRO A 367 -6.55 16.13 -8.15
CA PRO A 367 -6.68 16.24 -9.61
C PRO A 367 -5.44 16.86 -10.27
N VAL A 368 -4.82 17.87 -9.65
CA VAL A 368 -3.61 18.53 -10.19
C VAL A 368 -2.44 17.56 -10.20
N VAL A 369 -2.24 16.81 -9.10
CA VAL A 369 -1.18 15.80 -8.99
C VAL A 369 -1.42 14.66 -9.99
N LEU A 370 -2.67 14.21 -10.15
CA LEU A 370 -3.04 13.20 -11.14
C LEU A 370 -2.74 13.68 -12.57
N PHE A 371 -3.11 14.91 -12.90
CA PHE A 371 -2.85 15.49 -14.22
C PHE A 371 -1.33 15.56 -14.48
N SER A 372 -0.54 15.98 -13.49
CA SER A 372 0.91 15.97 -13.57
C SER A 372 1.48 14.55 -13.80
N ALA A 373 0.86 13.54 -13.21
CA ALA A 373 1.26 12.14 -13.38
C ALA A 373 0.95 11.60 -14.79
N ILE A 374 -0.09 12.15 -15.44
CA ILE A 374 -0.45 11.81 -16.82
C ILE A 374 0.52 12.46 -17.82
N LEU A 375 0.86 13.74 -17.60
CA LEU A 375 1.73 14.51 -18.51
C LEU A 375 3.19 14.07 -18.47
N LYS A 376 3.69 13.65 -17.31
CA LYS A 376 5.07 13.23 -17.13
C LYS A 376 5.11 11.78 -16.64
N PRO A 377 5.15 10.79 -17.54
CA PRO A 377 5.10 9.39 -17.21
C PRO A 377 6.48 8.87 -16.73
N GLU A 378 7.05 9.51 -15.73
CA GLU A 378 8.29 9.09 -15.08
C GLU A 378 8.10 8.97 -13.57
N VAL A 379 8.81 8.02 -12.97
CA VAL A 379 8.80 7.78 -11.51
C VAL A 379 10.24 7.67 -11.02
N THR A 380 10.59 8.50 -10.03
CA THR A 380 11.82 8.31 -9.27
C THR A 380 11.50 7.56 -7.98
N TRP A 381 12.16 6.39 -7.79
CA TRP A 381 11.97 5.55 -6.63
C TRP A 381 13.29 4.92 -6.17
N ARG A 382 13.61 5.08 -4.89
CA ARG A 382 14.85 4.54 -4.28
C ARG A 382 16.11 4.93 -5.09
N GLY A 383 16.19 6.20 -5.53
CA GLY A 383 17.33 6.74 -6.28
C GLY A 383 17.41 6.31 -7.75
N ARG A 384 16.41 5.58 -8.27
CA ARG A 384 16.30 5.23 -9.69
C ARG A 384 15.14 5.94 -10.34
N THR A 385 15.34 6.42 -11.57
CA THR A 385 14.27 7.03 -12.38
C THR A 385 13.86 6.04 -13.47
N TYR A 386 12.57 5.75 -13.49
CA TYR A 386 11.93 4.85 -14.44
C TYR A 386 11.09 5.65 -15.42
N GLN A 387 11.34 5.46 -16.72
CA GLN A 387 10.49 5.97 -17.80
C GLN A 387 9.37 4.96 -18.08
N LEU A 388 8.17 5.47 -18.30
CA LEU A 388 6.98 4.64 -18.46
C LEU A 388 6.34 4.88 -19.82
N ASP A 389 5.81 3.82 -20.42
CA ASP A 389 4.94 3.92 -21.57
C ASP A 389 3.50 4.36 -21.19
N ALA A 390 2.62 4.49 -22.19
CA ALA A 390 1.22 4.85 -21.97
C ALA A 390 0.45 3.84 -21.10
N ARG A 391 0.94 2.60 -20.95
CA ARG A 391 0.40 1.54 -20.11
C ARG A 391 1.11 1.42 -18.75
N SER A 392 2.00 2.38 -18.44
CA SER A 392 2.83 2.41 -17.22
C SER A 392 3.79 1.23 -17.08
N LYS A 393 4.21 0.65 -18.20
CA LYS A 393 5.30 -0.32 -18.26
C LYS A 393 6.65 0.38 -18.34
N LEU A 394 7.67 -0.24 -17.79
CA LEU A 394 9.04 0.24 -17.83
C LEU A 394 9.53 0.28 -19.28
N GLN A 395 9.99 1.44 -19.72
CA GLN A 395 10.73 1.57 -20.98
C GLN A 395 12.20 1.24 -20.71
N GLY A 396 12.79 0.40 -21.55
CA GLY A 396 14.23 0.22 -21.58
C GLY A 396 14.94 1.54 -21.94
N PRO A 397 16.27 1.66 -21.74
CA PRO A 397 17.02 2.84 -22.12
C PRO A 397 16.74 3.13 -23.59
N GLN A 398 16.19 4.32 -23.89
CA GLN A 398 16.11 4.78 -25.28
C GLN A 398 17.53 4.94 -25.78
N PRO A 399 17.85 4.45 -27.01
CA PRO A 399 19.12 4.77 -27.62
C PRO A 399 19.25 6.29 -27.63
N ALA A 400 20.37 6.80 -27.13
CA ALA A 400 20.67 8.24 -27.16
C ALA A 400 20.37 8.73 -28.59
N HIS A 401 19.44 9.69 -28.71
CA HIS A 401 19.20 10.33 -29.98
C HIS A 401 20.56 10.85 -30.44
N ALA A 402 21.13 10.21 -31.47
CA ALA A 402 22.28 10.75 -32.16
C ALA A 402 21.86 12.14 -32.67
N HIS A 403 22.34 13.18 -32.02
CA HIS A 403 22.24 14.52 -32.56
C HIS A 403 22.89 14.46 -33.95
N ARG A 404 22.08 14.42 -34.99
CA ARG A 404 22.52 14.68 -36.33
C ARG A 404 22.93 16.16 -36.36
N HIS A 405 24.25 16.38 -36.43
CA HIS A 405 24.85 17.66 -36.81
C HIS A 405 24.50 17.97 -38.25
#